data_a8f5b153579766c0d744e8cfd86773b6
#
_entry.id   a8f5b153579766c0d744e8cfd86773b6
#
_cell.length_a   1.000
_cell.length_b   1.000
_cell.length_c   1.000
_cell.angle_alpha   90.00
_cell.angle_beta   90.00
_cell.angle_gamma   90.00
#
_symmetry.space_group_name_H-M   'P 1'
#
loop_
_entity.id
_entity.type
_entity.pdbx_description
1 polymer ?
#
loop_
_entity_poly.entity_id
_entity_poly.type
_entity_poly.pdbx_seq_one_letter_code
_entity_poly.pdbx_strand_id
1 'polypeptide(L)'
;QVSFVADGAISAAGKPVILNSAGTVTQAGESSTVISTDYIAGSADASVHKWATGPSIAWDSADTDKFLAITERSNVIYGIVGTVSGSGASTSVSLGTPISITSSGYLIKGFTADPNNAGKFVITYEGASTTGMVVAVVFSGATGLTIGTPQEFNSTVQTGESYYSGICADPNVENQYIIQWREPAGTKDGMARVMTLASGSGTTMTFGTAMTWYDPSSSEIGDPAIIASPQDSGLFVVIYRDPANSQYGTARCLSLSGTTITSNTATVFMSNGAVLAQNGAFNPDVSGEFLTVYGGYGAGGYTARQMQAKVGTLNTSTKALTFGSVVTTNLGSGGESVAHPARLCAMGVSSNAFLMNYLISNGGLGGDVLQIIGTISSGVVSFGTRNTTYGSTVENSGSGSGPDCAADPNNGGRAVSVFIDSLRLSGNDTRTFVTEVGGTYTQTNLTATNFIGVSDAAISDTASGNVTI
;
A
#
# COMPACT_ATOMS: atom_id res chain seq x y z
N GLN A 1 6.29 34.43 30.83
CA GLN A 1 6.96 33.14 30.73
C GLN A 1 6.53 32.23 31.89
N VAL A 2 6.23 31.01 31.58
CA VAL A 2 5.92 29.99 32.57
C VAL A 2 6.84 28.79 32.32
N SER A 3 7.38 28.21 33.39
CA SER A 3 8.25 27.04 33.31
C SER A 3 7.44 25.76 33.48
N PHE A 4 7.67 24.82 32.59
CA PHE A 4 7.06 23.48 32.62
C PHE A 4 8.13 22.40 32.52
N VAL A 5 7.82 21.21 33.01
CA VAL A 5 8.64 20.02 32.79
C VAL A 5 8.27 19.41 31.43
N ALA A 6 9.25 19.11 30.62
CA ALA A 6 9.03 18.45 29.33
C ALA A 6 8.74 16.94 29.56
N ASP A 7 7.75 16.44 28.81
CA ASP A 7 7.45 15.02 28.65
C ASP A 7 7.87 14.64 27.22
N GLY A 8 9.10 14.21 27.07
CA GLY A 8 9.82 14.10 25.82
C GLY A 8 10.65 15.33 25.45
N ALA A 9 11.69 15.14 24.65
CA ALA A 9 12.58 16.21 24.24
C ALA A 9 11.87 17.21 23.31
N ILE A 10 12.10 18.50 23.50
CA ILE A 10 11.69 19.58 22.61
C ILE A 10 12.89 19.96 21.75
N SER A 11 12.83 19.73 20.46
CA SER A 11 13.98 19.74 19.55
C SER A 11 14.62 21.09 19.30
N ALA A 12 13.88 22.19 19.44
CA ALA A 12 14.37 23.54 19.19
C ALA A 12 13.49 24.62 19.83
N ALA A 13 14.00 25.82 19.93
CA ALA A 13 13.21 27.02 20.26
C ALA A 13 12.12 27.27 19.20
N GLY A 14 11.02 27.87 19.59
CA GLY A 14 9.92 28.24 18.70
C GLY A 14 9.00 27.09 18.34
N LYS A 15 9.18 25.88 18.91
CA LYS A 15 8.26 24.76 18.67
C LYS A 15 6.98 24.93 19.48
N PRO A 16 5.82 24.71 18.87
CA PRO A 16 4.56 24.72 19.60
C PRO A 16 4.52 23.57 20.60
N VAL A 17 3.95 23.77 21.75
CA VAL A 17 3.83 22.78 22.81
C VAL A 17 2.41 22.70 23.33
N ILE A 18 2.02 21.52 23.78
CA ILE A 18 0.72 21.22 24.38
C ILE A 18 0.89 20.79 25.83
N LEU A 19 -0.07 21.12 26.67
CA LEU A 19 -0.13 20.70 28.06
C LEU A 19 -0.77 19.32 28.15
N ASN A 20 -0.08 18.40 28.78
CA ASN A 20 -0.58 17.05 29.07
C ASN A 20 -1.41 17.03 30.35
N SER A 21 -2.24 16.02 30.51
CA SER A 21 -3.05 15.82 31.71
C SER A 21 -2.23 15.69 33.01
N ALA A 22 -0.95 15.34 32.92
CA ALA A 22 -0.01 15.25 34.03
C ALA A 22 0.60 16.61 34.41
N GLY A 23 0.29 17.71 33.71
CA GLY A 23 0.87 19.03 33.93
C GLY A 23 2.26 19.22 33.31
N THR A 24 2.70 18.30 32.48
CA THR A 24 3.92 18.38 31.68
C THR A 24 3.62 18.92 30.28
N VAL A 25 4.64 19.29 29.52
CA VAL A 25 4.49 19.77 28.13
C VAL A 25 5.20 18.86 27.15
N THR A 26 4.55 18.63 26.01
CA THR A 26 5.11 17.89 24.89
C THR A 26 5.16 18.80 23.66
N GLN A 27 6.17 18.62 22.81
CA GLN A 27 6.21 19.31 21.52
C GLN A 27 4.98 18.87 20.68
N ALA A 28 4.24 19.83 20.14
CA ALA A 28 3.16 19.56 19.20
C ALA A 28 3.77 19.05 17.89
N GLY A 29 3.39 17.83 17.55
CA GLY A 29 3.69 17.02 16.42
C GLY A 29 4.66 17.47 15.33
N GLU A 30 5.86 16.92 15.32
CA GLU A 30 6.47 16.49 14.07
C GLU A 30 6.21 14.98 13.95
N SER A 31 5.70 14.51 12.81
CA SER A 31 5.57 13.09 12.55
C SER A 31 6.98 12.49 12.47
N SER A 32 7.38 11.76 13.47
CA SER A 32 8.58 10.93 13.39
C SER A 32 8.15 9.55 12.94
N THR A 33 8.75 9.05 11.87
CA THR A 33 8.60 7.66 11.48
C THR A 33 9.45 6.83 12.46
N VAL A 34 8.81 6.09 13.32
CA VAL A 34 9.52 5.13 14.18
C VAL A 34 9.48 3.78 13.48
N ILE A 35 10.62 3.29 13.06
CA ILE A 35 10.78 1.94 12.55
C ILE A 35 11.28 1.10 13.71
N SER A 36 10.44 0.18 14.15
CA SER A 36 10.70 -0.48 15.42
C SER A 36 11.41 -1.82 15.32
N THR A 37 11.26 -2.56 14.23
CA THR A 37 11.86 -3.91 14.16
C THR A 37 12.01 -4.41 12.72
N ASP A 38 13.19 -4.90 12.38
CA ASP A 38 13.43 -5.76 11.23
C ASP A 38 13.13 -7.20 11.62
N TYR A 39 12.33 -7.89 10.85
CA TYR A 39 12.11 -9.31 11.03
C TYR A 39 12.27 -10.07 9.73
N ILE A 40 13.00 -11.20 9.77
CA ILE A 40 13.23 -12.03 8.60
C ILE A 40 12.24 -13.17 8.59
N ALA A 41 11.44 -13.26 7.54
CA ALA A 41 10.52 -14.35 7.31
C ALA A 41 11.13 -15.39 6.37
N GLY A 42 11.33 -16.58 6.88
CA GLY A 42 11.74 -17.73 6.09
C GLY A 42 13.20 -18.12 6.24
N SER A 43 13.47 -19.42 6.05
CA SER A 43 14.83 -19.92 5.92
C SER A 43 15.38 -19.48 4.59
N ALA A 44 16.60 -19.02 4.59
CA ALA A 44 17.38 -18.78 3.41
C ALA A 44 17.37 -20.00 2.51
N ASP A 45 16.75 -19.87 1.33
CA ASP A 45 16.86 -20.89 0.30
C ASP A 45 17.16 -20.22 -1.02
N ALA A 46 18.24 -20.63 -1.63
CA ALA A 46 18.80 -20.09 -2.86
C ALA A 46 17.86 -20.17 -4.10
N SER A 47 16.67 -20.73 -3.94
CA SER A 47 15.71 -20.94 -5.01
C SER A 47 14.53 -19.97 -5.03
N VAL A 48 14.58 -18.85 -4.33
CA VAL A 48 13.59 -17.78 -4.55
C VAL A 48 13.75 -17.30 -5.97
N HIS A 49 12.74 -17.50 -6.80
CA HIS A 49 12.81 -17.21 -8.23
C HIS A 49 13.00 -15.71 -8.46
N LYS A 50 14.00 -15.36 -9.24
CA LYS A 50 14.29 -14.00 -9.71
C LYS A 50 13.19 -13.34 -10.53
N TRP A 51 12.09 -14.04 -10.77
CA TRP A 51 10.97 -13.63 -11.60
C TRP A 51 9.64 -13.54 -10.82
N ALA A 52 9.70 -13.86 -9.52
CA ALA A 52 8.53 -13.78 -8.69
C ALA A 52 8.08 -12.33 -8.51
N THR A 53 6.79 -12.17 -8.42
CA THR A 53 6.17 -10.96 -7.89
C THR A 53 6.74 -10.71 -6.50
N GLY A 54 6.98 -9.46 -6.15
CA GLY A 54 7.38 -9.08 -4.80
C GLY A 54 6.43 -9.67 -3.75
N PRO A 55 6.85 -9.78 -2.50
CA PRO A 55 5.98 -10.19 -1.43
C PRO A 55 4.81 -9.21 -1.33
N SER A 56 3.66 -9.70 -0.90
CA SER A 56 2.49 -8.86 -0.64
C SER A 56 2.02 -9.03 0.79
N ILE A 57 1.35 -8.02 1.33
CA ILE A 57 0.88 -7.99 2.70
C ILE A 57 -0.53 -7.43 2.79
N ALA A 58 -1.34 -8.00 3.68
CA ALA A 58 -2.63 -7.44 4.04
C ALA A 58 -2.85 -7.59 5.55
N TRP A 59 -3.43 -6.55 6.15
CA TRP A 59 -3.76 -6.56 7.58
C TRP A 59 -5.14 -7.18 7.81
N ASP A 60 -5.31 -7.90 8.92
CA ASP A 60 -6.63 -8.40 9.31
C ASP A 60 -7.55 -7.24 9.68
N SER A 61 -8.76 -7.24 9.16
CA SER A 61 -9.72 -6.17 9.38
C SER A 61 -10.25 -6.07 10.81
N ALA A 62 -10.26 -7.15 11.56
CA ALA A 62 -10.87 -7.22 12.89
C ALA A 62 -9.88 -7.57 14.00
N ASP A 63 -8.74 -8.17 13.71
CA ASP A 63 -7.69 -8.42 14.71
C ASP A 63 -6.69 -7.24 14.68
N THR A 64 -6.59 -6.53 15.78
CA THR A 64 -5.80 -5.30 15.88
C THR A 64 -4.31 -5.50 15.67
N ASP A 65 -3.84 -6.74 15.75
CA ASP A 65 -2.41 -7.03 15.83
C ASP A 65 -1.92 -8.01 14.76
N LYS A 66 -2.79 -8.52 13.87
CA LYS A 66 -2.41 -9.57 12.91
C LYS A 66 -2.44 -9.13 11.46
N PHE A 67 -1.52 -9.67 10.71
CA PHE A 67 -1.44 -9.55 9.26
C PHE A 67 -1.07 -10.87 8.60
N LEU A 68 -1.35 -10.98 7.31
CA LEU A 68 -0.85 -12.06 6.47
C LEU A 68 0.12 -11.48 5.44
N ALA A 69 1.35 -11.99 5.45
CA ALA A 69 2.31 -11.77 4.39
C ALA A 69 2.33 -12.98 3.47
N ILE A 70 2.37 -12.76 2.17
CA ILE A 70 2.48 -13.83 1.17
C ILE A 70 3.70 -13.62 0.29
N THR A 71 4.32 -14.71 -0.10
CA THR A 71 5.46 -14.72 -1.02
C THR A 71 5.40 -15.94 -1.92
N GLU A 72 6.03 -15.86 -3.07
CA GLU A 72 6.15 -16.99 -3.98
C GLU A 72 7.57 -17.54 -3.93
N ARG A 73 7.66 -18.86 -3.93
CA ARG A 73 8.92 -19.58 -3.97
C ARG A 73 8.75 -20.87 -4.79
N SER A 74 9.56 -21.04 -5.83
CA SER A 74 9.55 -22.26 -6.67
C SER A 74 8.17 -22.63 -7.19
N ASN A 75 7.41 -21.65 -7.66
CA ASN A 75 6.02 -21.79 -8.13
C ASN A 75 5.03 -22.25 -7.05
N VAL A 76 5.31 -22.00 -5.79
CA VAL A 76 4.41 -22.23 -4.66
C VAL A 76 4.23 -20.93 -3.90
N ILE A 77 3.00 -20.55 -3.65
CA ILE A 77 2.68 -19.39 -2.82
C ILE A 77 2.64 -19.85 -1.35
N TYR A 78 3.39 -19.13 -0.52
CA TYR A 78 3.43 -19.32 0.93
C TYR A 78 2.78 -18.14 1.63
N GLY A 79 2.07 -18.42 2.71
CA GLY A 79 1.54 -17.43 3.66
C GLY A 79 2.24 -17.53 5.00
N ILE A 80 2.47 -16.38 5.62
CA ILE A 80 3.08 -16.25 6.94
C ILE A 80 2.20 -15.33 7.76
N VAL A 81 1.67 -15.85 8.85
CA VAL A 81 0.89 -15.05 9.80
C VAL A 81 1.86 -14.25 10.66
N GLY A 82 1.72 -12.93 10.66
CA GLY A 82 2.49 -12.04 11.52
C GLY A 82 1.63 -11.45 12.62
N THR A 83 2.24 -11.17 13.75
CA THR A 83 1.61 -10.48 14.88
C THR A 83 2.50 -9.32 15.32
N VAL A 84 1.90 -8.14 15.43
CA VAL A 84 2.54 -6.95 15.96
C VAL A 84 2.16 -6.80 17.43
N SER A 85 3.11 -6.50 18.29
CA SER A 85 2.88 -6.25 19.72
C SER A 85 3.64 -5.02 20.20
N GLY A 86 3.14 -4.40 21.25
CA GLY A 86 3.73 -3.17 21.79
C GLY A 86 3.32 -1.91 21.02
N SER A 87 3.95 -0.80 21.35
CA SER A 87 3.76 0.50 20.70
C SER A 87 5.04 1.36 20.80
N GLY A 88 5.21 2.28 19.86
CA GLY A 88 6.39 3.16 19.81
C GLY A 88 7.70 2.37 19.78
N ALA A 89 8.67 2.72 20.60
CA ALA A 89 9.99 2.07 20.67
C ALA A 89 9.95 0.63 21.17
N SER A 90 8.83 0.16 21.74
CA SER A 90 8.66 -1.22 22.22
C SER A 90 7.91 -2.11 21.22
N THR A 91 7.57 -1.59 20.04
CA THR A 91 6.90 -2.37 19.00
C THR A 91 7.78 -3.52 18.52
N SER A 92 7.19 -4.69 18.41
CA SER A 92 7.86 -5.89 17.91
C SER A 92 6.96 -6.66 16.97
N VAL A 93 7.57 -7.40 16.04
CA VAL A 93 6.87 -8.30 15.12
C VAL A 93 7.28 -9.73 15.42
N SER A 94 6.33 -10.62 15.48
CA SER A 94 6.56 -12.06 15.49
C SER A 94 5.93 -12.69 14.24
N LEU A 95 6.62 -13.66 13.66
CA LEU A 95 6.16 -14.36 12.45
C LEU A 95 5.96 -15.84 12.74
N GLY A 96 4.89 -16.40 12.21
CA GLY A 96 4.64 -17.83 12.22
C GLY A 96 5.50 -18.58 11.20
N THR A 97 5.35 -19.89 11.16
CA THR A 97 6.00 -20.73 10.14
C THR A 97 5.33 -20.54 8.79
N PRO A 98 6.07 -20.43 7.67
CA PRO A 98 5.51 -20.37 6.34
C PRO A 98 4.63 -21.57 6.03
N ILE A 99 3.44 -21.33 5.50
CA ILE A 99 2.46 -22.37 5.13
C ILE A 99 2.24 -22.31 3.63
N SER A 100 2.36 -23.44 2.94
CA SER A 100 2.07 -23.55 1.51
C SER A 100 0.58 -23.33 1.26
N ILE A 101 0.25 -22.35 0.42
CA ILE A 101 -1.13 -22.01 0.02
C ILE A 101 -1.49 -22.72 -1.28
N THR A 102 -0.56 -22.83 -2.22
CA THR A 102 -0.78 -23.48 -3.51
C THR A 102 0.26 -24.57 -3.74
N SER A 103 -0.06 -25.54 -4.58
CA SER A 103 0.92 -26.54 -5.04
C SER A 103 1.55 -26.17 -6.39
N SER A 104 0.98 -25.19 -7.10
CA SER A 104 1.45 -24.68 -8.38
C SER A 104 0.84 -23.30 -8.62
N GLY A 105 1.56 -22.24 -8.32
CA GLY A 105 1.13 -20.86 -8.57
C GLY A 105 2.35 -20.05 -9.02
N TYR A 106 2.30 -19.54 -10.24
CA TYR A 106 3.49 -18.94 -10.86
C TYR A 106 3.72 -17.50 -10.42
N LEU A 107 2.67 -16.71 -10.29
CA LEU A 107 2.81 -15.27 -10.00
C LEU A 107 1.63 -14.80 -9.16
N ILE A 108 1.91 -14.17 -8.04
CA ILE A 108 0.90 -13.45 -7.27
C ILE A 108 0.46 -12.24 -8.11
N LYS A 109 -0.84 -12.09 -8.33
CA LYS A 109 -1.43 -11.02 -9.13
C LYS A 109 -2.17 -9.98 -8.30
N GLY A 110 -2.69 -10.37 -7.16
CA GLY A 110 -3.37 -9.47 -6.23
C GLY A 110 -3.63 -10.14 -4.89
N PHE A 111 -3.71 -9.32 -3.85
CA PHE A 111 -3.91 -9.77 -2.49
C PHE A 111 -4.72 -8.74 -1.70
N THR A 112 -5.72 -9.18 -0.97
CA THR A 112 -6.53 -8.32 -0.12
C THR A 112 -7.04 -9.07 1.10
N ALA A 113 -7.21 -8.37 2.23
CA ALA A 113 -8.01 -8.86 3.34
C ALA A 113 -9.50 -8.62 3.07
N ASP A 114 -10.35 -9.39 3.69
CA ASP A 114 -11.79 -9.11 3.75
C ASP A 114 -12.05 -8.08 4.85
N PRO A 115 -12.51 -6.88 4.54
CA PRO A 115 -12.70 -5.83 5.53
C PRO A 115 -13.84 -6.11 6.53
N ASN A 116 -14.71 -7.06 6.21
CA ASN A 116 -15.91 -7.37 7.01
C ASN A 116 -15.81 -8.71 7.76
N ASN A 117 -14.80 -9.53 7.45
CA ASN A 117 -14.63 -10.86 8.05
C ASN A 117 -13.22 -11.04 8.60
N ALA A 118 -13.10 -11.17 9.91
CA ALA A 118 -11.83 -11.38 10.59
C ALA A 118 -11.05 -12.58 10.05
N GLY A 119 -9.76 -12.38 9.87
CA GLY A 119 -8.82 -13.42 9.48
C GLY A 119 -9.01 -14.00 8.09
N LYS A 120 -9.84 -13.37 7.24
CA LYS A 120 -10.12 -13.84 5.88
C LYS A 120 -9.38 -13.01 4.84
N PHE A 121 -8.76 -13.70 3.89
CA PHE A 121 -7.95 -13.09 2.82
C PHE A 121 -8.22 -13.78 1.49
N VAL A 122 -8.01 -13.04 0.41
CA VAL A 122 -8.16 -13.54 -0.96
C VAL A 122 -6.91 -13.21 -1.77
N ILE A 123 -6.42 -14.21 -2.49
CA ILE A 123 -5.22 -14.13 -3.32
C ILE A 123 -5.59 -14.47 -4.75
N THR A 124 -5.27 -13.60 -5.69
CA THR A 124 -5.31 -13.92 -7.12
C THR A 124 -3.90 -14.20 -7.63
N TYR A 125 -3.77 -15.20 -8.48
CA TYR A 125 -2.48 -15.63 -8.99
C TYR A 125 -2.60 -16.24 -10.38
N GLU A 126 -1.49 -16.37 -11.06
CA GLU A 126 -1.39 -17.12 -12.30
C GLU A 126 -1.19 -18.60 -11.98
N GLY A 127 -2.08 -19.44 -12.47
CA GLY A 127 -1.98 -20.89 -12.40
C GLY A 127 -1.18 -21.47 -13.55
N ALA A 128 -1.12 -22.79 -13.62
CA ALA A 128 -0.52 -23.49 -14.76
C ALA A 128 -1.23 -23.09 -16.06
N SER A 129 -0.47 -23.03 -17.16
CA SER A 129 -1.00 -22.67 -18.49
C SER A 129 -1.65 -21.28 -18.56
N THR A 130 -1.17 -20.34 -17.74
CA THR A 130 -1.63 -18.94 -17.76
C THR A 130 -3.07 -18.70 -17.34
N THR A 131 -3.67 -19.63 -16.59
CA THR A 131 -5.01 -19.44 -16.04
C THR A 131 -5.02 -18.44 -14.89
N GLY A 132 -6.03 -17.60 -14.84
CA GLY A 132 -6.29 -16.71 -13.71
C GLY A 132 -6.97 -17.48 -12.58
N MET A 133 -6.26 -17.67 -11.48
CA MET A 133 -6.71 -18.42 -10.32
C MET A 133 -6.94 -17.51 -9.11
N VAL A 134 -7.86 -17.91 -8.25
CA VAL A 134 -8.12 -17.25 -6.98
C VAL A 134 -8.27 -18.28 -5.87
N VAL A 135 -7.76 -17.97 -4.69
CA VAL A 135 -7.89 -18.79 -3.48
C VAL A 135 -8.22 -17.91 -2.29
N ALA A 136 -9.14 -18.35 -1.45
CA ALA A 136 -9.40 -17.74 -0.15
C ALA A 136 -8.64 -18.50 0.93
N VAL A 137 -8.10 -17.77 1.89
CA VAL A 137 -7.44 -18.34 3.08
C VAL A 137 -8.01 -17.68 4.33
N VAL A 138 -8.08 -18.45 5.41
CA VAL A 138 -8.63 -18.00 6.69
C VAL A 138 -7.66 -18.34 7.80
N PHE A 139 -7.45 -17.44 8.75
CA PHE A 139 -6.65 -17.74 9.94
C PHE A 139 -7.21 -18.92 10.71
N SER A 140 -6.32 -19.81 11.15
CA SER A 140 -6.63 -20.97 11.97
C SER A 140 -5.75 -20.98 13.21
N GLY A 141 -6.31 -20.56 14.34
CA GLY A 141 -5.53 -20.34 15.56
C GLY A 141 -4.59 -19.14 15.45
N ALA A 142 -3.46 -19.20 16.20
CA ALA A 142 -2.54 -18.07 16.32
C ALA A 142 -1.69 -17.84 15.05
N THR A 143 -1.25 -18.91 14.40
CA THR A 143 -0.28 -18.85 13.29
C THR A 143 -0.62 -19.76 12.12
N GLY A 144 -1.77 -20.45 12.15
CA GLY A 144 -2.19 -21.39 11.12
C GLY A 144 -3.06 -20.75 10.04
N LEU A 145 -3.21 -21.44 8.91
CA LEU A 145 -4.10 -21.08 7.81
C LEU A 145 -4.99 -22.24 7.43
N THR A 146 -6.28 -22.01 7.24
CA THR A 146 -7.19 -22.87 6.51
C THR A 146 -7.25 -22.37 5.08
N ILE A 147 -6.96 -23.27 4.12
CA ILE A 147 -6.83 -22.91 2.72
C ILE A 147 -8.06 -23.45 1.97
N GLY A 148 -8.74 -22.57 1.26
CA GLY A 148 -9.85 -22.94 0.40
C GLY A 148 -9.39 -23.67 -0.87
N THR A 149 -10.35 -24.24 -1.60
CA THR A 149 -10.08 -24.83 -2.91
C THR A 149 -9.87 -23.70 -3.93
N PRO A 150 -8.71 -23.64 -4.62
CA PRO A 150 -8.49 -22.69 -5.68
C PRO A 150 -9.53 -22.82 -6.79
N GLN A 151 -9.97 -21.69 -7.33
CA GLN A 151 -10.94 -21.64 -8.44
C GLN A 151 -10.40 -20.77 -9.57
N GLU A 152 -10.77 -21.12 -10.79
CA GLU A 152 -10.44 -20.35 -11.98
C GLU A 152 -11.41 -19.17 -12.11
N PHE A 153 -10.87 -17.95 -12.19
CA PHE A 153 -11.68 -16.77 -12.51
C PHE A 153 -11.62 -16.39 -13.99
N ASN A 154 -10.58 -16.81 -14.69
CA ASN A 154 -10.47 -16.65 -16.15
C ASN A 154 -9.54 -17.71 -16.75
N SER A 155 -9.88 -18.22 -17.95
CA SER A 155 -9.13 -19.29 -18.61
C SER A 155 -7.75 -18.86 -19.11
N THR A 156 -7.56 -17.58 -19.35
CA THR A 156 -6.28 -16.99 -19.78
C THR A 156 -6.08 -15.62 -19.17
N VAL A 157 -4.90 -15.35 -18.61
CA VAL A 157 -4.46 -14.02 -18.18
C VAL A 157 -3.10 -13.73 -18.78
N GLN A 158 -2.74 -12.46 -18.87
CA GLN A 158 -1.42 -12.10 -19.36
C GLN A 158 -0.32 -12.69 -18.48
N THR A 159 0.64 -13.34 -19.14
CA THR A 159 1.80 -13.95 -18.50
C THR A 159 2.92 -12.94 -18.23
N GLY A 160 3.79 -13.29 -17.32
CA GLY A 160 5.16 -12.76 -17.25
C GLY A 160 5.33 -11.46 -16.45
N GLU A 161 4.28 -10.73 -16.12
CA GLU A 161 4.41 -9.52 -15.30
C GLU A 161 3.31 -9.44 -14.24
N SER A 162 3.73 -9.05 -13.04
CA SER A 162 2.90 -9.06 -11.83
C SER A 162 1.88 -7.91 -11.72
N TYR A 163 1.90 -7.01 -12.67
CA TYR A 163 1.21 -5.73 -12.54
C TYR A 163 -0.21 -5.68 -13.10
N TYR A 164 -0.66 -6.74 -13.75
CA TYR A 164 -1.85 -6.68 -14.60
C TYR A 164 -3.10 -7.33 -14.04
N SER A 165 -3.02 -7.82 -12.83
CA SER A 165 -4.21 -8.33 -12.15
C SER A 165 -4.22 -7.83 -10.72
N GLY A 166 -5.38 -7.38 -10.27
CA GLY A 166 -5.57 -6.93 -8.92
C GLY A 166 -6.88 -7.46 -8.37
N ILE A 167 -6.99 -7.50 -7.07
CA ILE A 167 -8.23 -7.76 -6.37
C ILE A 167 -8.41 -6.70 -5.30
N CYS A 168 -9.64 -6.25 -5.12
CA CYS A 168 -10.01 -5.35 -4.06
C CYS A 168 -11.34 -5.79 -3.47
N ALA A 169 -11.44 -5.84 -2.15
CA ALA A 169 -12.70 -6.08 -1.45
C ALA A 169 -13.54 -4.81 -1.44
N ASP A 170 -14.87 -4.95 -1.48
CA ASP A 170 -15.78 -3.85 -1.17
C ASP A 170 -15.84 -3.69 0.36
N PRO A 171 -15.37 -2.58 0.95
CA PRO A 171 -15.37 -2.45 2.40
C PRO A 171 -16.76 -2.27 3.01
N ASN A 172 -17.78 -2.01 2.19
CA ASN A 172 -19.14 -1.77 2.63
C ASN A 172 -20.12 -2.90 2.27
N VAL A 173 -19.66 -3.92 1.52
CA VAL A 173 -20.47 -5.09 1.16
C VAL A 173 -19.71 -6.35 1.52
N GLU A 174 -20.24 -7.05 2.50
CA GLU A 174 -19.66 -8.29 3.01
C GLU A 174 -19.44 -9.32 1.90
N ASN A 175 -18.25 -9.94 1.88
CA ASN A 175 -17.87 -10.99 0.96
C ASN A 175 -17.92 -10.63 -0.53
N GLN A 176 -17.91 -9.36 -0.89
CA GLN A 176 -17.90 -8.90 -2.28
C GLN A 176 -16.53 -8.35 -2.67
N TYR A 177 -16.05 -8.76 -3.84
CA TYR A 177 -14.74 -8.38 -4.37
C TYR A 177 -14.85 -8.06 -5.85
N ILE A 178 -13.97 -7.20 -6.33
CA ILE A 178 -13.72 -7.01 -7.75
C ILE A 178 -12.33 -7.55 -8.10
N ILE A 179 -12.26 -8.40 -9.11
CA ILE A 179 -11.02 -8.89 -9.70
C ILE A 179 -10.85 -8.16 -11.03
N GLN A 180 -9.67 -7.58 -11.25
CA GLN A 180 -9.29 -7.03 -12.54
C GLN A 180 -8.07 -7.78 -13.09
N TRP A 181 -8.00 -7.87 -14.43
CA TRP A 181 -6.85 -8.46 -15.13
C TRP A 181 -6.70 -7.87 -16.52
N ARG A 182 -5.59 -8.15 -17.14
CA ARG A 182 -5.36 -7.89 -18.55
C ARG A 182 -5.52 -9.18 -19.34
N GLU A 183 -6.22 -9.10 -20.46
CA GLU A 183 -6.29 -10.18 -21.44
C GLU A 183 -4.91 -10.39 -22.10
N PRO A 184 -4.58 -11.64 -22.52
CA PRO A 184 -3.32 -11.93 -23.19
C PRO A 184 -3.22 -11.26 -24.57
N ALA A 185 -2.04 -11.34 -25.16
CA ALA A 185 -1.71 -10.72 -26.44
C ALA A 185 -2.73 -11.05 -27.54
N GLY A 186 -3.37 -10.01 -28.08
CA GLY A 186 -4.40 -10.11 -29.10
C GLY A 186 -5.48 -9.06 -28.87
N THR A 187 -6.16 -9.11 -27.75
CA THR A 187 -7.13 -8.09 -27.34
C THR A 187 -6.50 -7.05 -26.43
N LYS A 188 -5.66 -7.48 -25.49
CA LYS A 188 -4.96 -6.61 -24.51
C LYS A 188 -5.87 -5.76 -23.64
N ASP A 189 -7.11 -6.18 -23.51
CA ASP A 189 -8.18 -5.46 -22.84
C ASP A 189 -7.98 -5.46 -21.33
N GLY A 190 -8.42 -4.39 -20.70
CA GLY A 190 -8.63 -4.36 -19.25
C GLY A 190 -9.98 -4.98 -18.90
N MET A 191 -9.95 -6.08 -18.20
CA MET A 191 -11.12 -6.85 -17.80
C MET A 191 -11.39 -6.72 -16.31
N ALA A 192 -12.64 -6.88 -15.92
CA ALA A 192 -13.01 -7.03 -14.51
C ALA A 192 -14.24 -7.93 -14.35
N ARG A 193 -14.34 -8.55 -13.17
CA ARG A 193 -15.55 -9.27 -12.75
C ARG A 193 -15.74 -9.21 -11.24
N VAL A 194 -16.97 -9.30 -10.81
CA VAL A 194 -17.29 -9.43 -9.38
C VAL A 194 -17.09 -10.88 -8.95
N MET A 195 -16.51 -11.05 -7.79
CA MET A 195 -16.47 -12.31 -7.07
C MET A 195 -17.23 -12.16 -5.76
N THR A 196 -18.02 -13.16 -5.40
CA THR A 196 -18.64 -13.25 -4.08
C THR A 196 -18.13 -14.50 -3.37
N LEU A 197 -17.71 -14.32 -2.13
CA LEU A 197 -17.22 -15.39 -1.27
C LEU A 197 -18.32 -15.84 -0.31
N ALA A 198 -18.35 -17.12 0.04
CA ALA A 198 -19.28 -17.62 1.03
C ALA A 198 -19.07 -16.94 2.39
N SER A 199 -20.16 -16.69 3.12
CA SER A 199 -20.15 -16.01 4.42
C SER A 199 -19.41 -16.81 5.51
N GLY A 200 -19.04 -16.12 6.58
CA GLY A 200 -18.31 -16.67 7.71
C GLY A 200 -16.94 -17.23 7.30
N SER A 201 -16.56 -18.41 7.77
CA SER A 201 -15.32 -19.10 7.40
C SER A 201 -15.38 -19.80 6.03
N GLY A 202 -16.45 -19.61 5.26
CA GLY A 202 -16.62 -20.23 3.95
C GLY A 202 -15.59 -19.71 2.94
N THR A 203 -15.08 -20.63 2.11
CA THR A 203 -14.09 -20.34 1.07
C THR A 203 -14.60 -20.61 -0.34
N THR A 204 -15.89 -20.94 -0.49
CA THR A 204 -16.53 -21.16 -1.79
C THR A 204 -16.78 -19.81 -2.49
N MET A 205 -16.46 -19.74 -3.77
CA MET A 205 -16.55 -18.51 -4.56
C MET A 205 -17.59 -18.66 -5.67
N THR A 206 -18.23 -17.56 -6.00
CA THR A 206 -19.05 -17.42 -7.20
C THR A 206 -18.64 -16.17 -7.97
N PHE A 207 -18.85 -16.20 -9.29
CA PHE A 207 -18.35 -15.13 -10.17
C PHE A 207 -19.49 -14.55 -11.00
N GLY A 208 -19.54 -13.22 -11.06
CA GLY A 208 -20.35 -12.48 -12.01
C GLY A 208 -19.82 -12.59 -13.44
N THR A 209 -20.51 -11.97 -14.39
CA THR A 209 -20.05 -11.88 -15.79
C THR A 209 -18.82 -10.98 -15.88
N ALA A 210 -17.81 -11.41 -16.64
CA ALA A 210 -16.67 -10.58 -16.96
C ALA A 210 -17.08 -9.41 -17.85
N MET A 211 -16.44 -8.26 -17.64
CA MET A 211 -16.70 -7.02 -18.38
C MET A 211 -15.39 -6.41 -18.84
N THR A 212 -15.34 -5.96 -20.10
CA THR A 212 -14.26 -5.11 -20.61
C THR A 212 -14.48 -3.69 -20.15
N TRP A 213 -13.60 -3.18 -19.28
CA TRP A 213 -13.66 -1.79 -18.81
C TRP A 213 -12.73 -0.87 -19.61
N TYR A 214 -11.78 -1.43 -20.36
CA TYR A 214 -10.86 -0.71 -21.22
C TYR A 214 -10.52 -1.54 -22.46
N ASP A 215 -10.74 -0.99 -23.64
CA ASP A 215 -10.41 -1.59 -24.94
C ASP A 215 -9.47 -0.62 -25.69
N PRO A 216 -8.15 -0.89 -25.70
CA PRO A 216 -7.17 -0.04 -26.35
C PRO A 216 -7.04 -0.28 -27.85
N SER A 217 -7.78 -1.22 -28.42
CA SER A 217 -7.79 -1.64 -29.83
C SER A 217 -6.45 -2.07 -30.46
N SER A 218 -5.31 -1.71 -29.89
CA SER A 218 -3.99 -2.08 -30.48
C SER A 218 -2.80 -2.03 -29.51
N SER A 219 -2.97 -1.52 -28.32
CA SER A 219 -1.87 -1.28 -27.38
C SER A 219 -2.14 -1.89 -26.02
N GLU A 220 -1.12 -2.30 -25.29
CA GLU A 220 -1.27 -2.94 -23.98
C GLU A 220 -1.54 -1.92 -22.90
N ILE A 221 -2.63 -2.09 -22.12
CA ILE A 221 -2.82 -1.35 -20.88
C ILE A 221 -1.63 -1.58 -19.95
N GLY A 222 -1.10 -0.52 -19.33
CA GLY A 222 0.05 -0.60 -18.44
C GLY A 222 -0.35 -0.54 -16.97
N ASP A 223 0.13 -1.50 -16.20
CA ASP A 223 0.22 -1.53 -14.73
C ASP A 223 -1.05 -1.04 -13.98
N PRO A 224 -2.26 -1.58 -14.23
CA PRO A 224 -3.45 -1.08 -13.55
C PRO A 224 -3.43 -1.43 -12.06
N ALA A 225 -3.70 -0.43 -11.22
CA ALA A 225 -4.00 -0.59 -9.80
C ALA A 225 -5.49 -0.34 -9.56
N ILE A 226 -6.10 -1.11 -8.66
CA ILE A 226 -7.50 -0.93 -8.25
C ILE A 226 -7.58 -0.66 -6.76
N ILE A 227 -8.38 0.34 -6.40
CA ILE A 227 -8.63 0.75 -5.02
C ILE A 227 -10.12 0.90 -4.78
N ALA A 228 -10.59 0.55 -3.56
CA ALA A 228 -12.00 0.65 -3.17
C ALA A 228 -12.24 1.89 -2.31
N SER A 229 -13.39 2.53 -2.50
CA SER A 229 -13.85 3.58 -1.59
C SER A 229 -14.20 2.99 -0.23
N PRO A 230 -13.60 3.45 0.87
CA PRO A 230 -13.89 2.90 2.20
C PRO A 230 -15.24 3.32 2.76
N GLN A 231 -15.85 4.35 2.21
CA GLN A 231 -17.10 4.94 2.71
C GLN A 231 -18.29 4.74 1.77
N ASP A 232 -18.03 4.37 0.50
CA ASP A 232 -19.06 4.31 -0.53
C ASP A 232 -19.11 2.91 -1.14
N SER A 233 -20.19 2.20 -0.87
CA SER A 233 -20.42 0.84 -1.37
C SER A 233 -20.38 0.77 -2.91
N GLY A 234 -19.70 -0.23 -3.42
CA GLY A 234 -19.64 -0.54 -4.84
C GLY A 234 -18.86 0.47 -5.67
N LEU A 235 -18.01 1.32 -5.07
CA LEU A 235 -17.20 2.29 -5.80
C LEU A 235 -15.71 1.96 -5.74
N PHE A 236 -15.13 1.84 -6.92
CA PHE A 236 -13.71 1.53 -7.11
C PHE A 236 -13.09 2.51 -8.11
N VAL A 237 -11.81 2.78 -7.96
CA VAL A 237 -11.03 3.54 -8.93
C VAL A 237 -9.92 2.65 -9.47
N VAL A 238 -9.84 2.54 -10.79
CA VAL A 238 -8.72 1.94 -11.50
C VAL A 238 -7.81 3.05 -11.98
N ILE A 239 -6.52 2.94 -11.64
CA ILE A 239 -5.46 3.87 -12.01
C ILE A 239 -4.54 3.12 -12.97
N TYR A 240 -4.30 3.64 -14.17
CA TYR A 240 -3.58 2.91 -15.20
C TYR A 240 -2.82 3.84 -16.16
N ARG A 241 -1.86 3.28 -16.85
CA ARG A 241 -1.21 3.90 -17.99
C ARG A 241 -2.04 3.62 -19.23
N ASP A 242 -2.44 4.67 -19.92
CA ASP A 242 -3.29 4.61 -21.12
C ASP A 242 -2.45 4.66 -22.40
N PRO A 243 -2.13 3.52 -23.01
CA PRO A 243 -1.30 3.49 -24.21
C PRO A 243 -1.99 4.03 -25.45
N ALA A 244 -3.32 3.98 -25.53
CA ALA A 244 -4.08 4.59 -26.62
C ALA A 244 -4.05 6.13 -26.54
N ASN A 245 -3.69 6.68 -25.38
CA ASN A 245 -3.57 8.11 -25.15
C ASN A 245 -2.14 8.49 -24.73
N SER A 246 -1.17 8.26 -25.61
CA SER A 246 0.25 8.64 -25.40
C SER A 246 0.88 8.13 -24.10
N GLN A 247 0.39 7.03 -23.56
CA GLN A 247 0.82 6.43 -22.27
C GLN A 247 0.58 7.34 -21.06
N TYR A 248 -0.40 8.22 -21.15
CA TYR A 248 -0.77 9.12 -20.05
C TYR A 248 -1.32 8.38 -18.83
N GLY A 249 -1.08 8.96 -17.67
CA GLY A 249 -1.70 8.52 -16.43
C GLY A 249 -3.19 8.81 -16.43
N THR A 250 -3.98 7.76 -16.38
CA THR A 250 -5.43 7.82 -16.49
C THR A 250 -6.08 7.08 -15.34
N ALA A 251 -7.22 7.56 -14.88
CA ALA A 251 -8.02 6.89 -13.87
C ALA A 251 -9.47 6.78 -14.32
N ARG A 252 -10.17 5.77 -13.81
CA ARG A 252 -11.56 5.48 -14.13
C ARG A 252 -12.29 4.94 -12.93
N CYS A 253 -13.50 5.42 -12.69
CA CYS A 253 -14.38 4.82 -11.68
C CYS A 253 -15.08 3.59 -12.28
N LEU A 254 -15.04 2.48 -11.53
CA LEU A 254 -15.91 1.33 -11.72
C LEU A 254 -16.94 1.33 -10.62
N SER A 255 -18.21 1.22 -10.97
CA SER A 255 -19.30 1.12 -10.01
C SER A 255 -20.01 -0.22 -10.11
N LEU A 256 -20.37 -0.79 -8.95
CA LEU A 256 -21.02 -2.09 -8.84
C LEU A 256 -22.49 -1.93 -8.45
N SER A 257 -23.32 -2.77 -9.04
CA SER A 257 -24.70 -3.00 -8.60
C SER A 257 -24.94 -4.52 -8.59
N GLY A 258 -24.93 -5.10 -7.40
CA GLY A 258 -24.88 -6.57 -7.24
C GLY A 258 -23.61 -7.14 -7.89
N THR A 259 -23.77 -7.99 -8.91
CA THR A 259 -22.64 -8.57 -9.67
C THR A 259 -22.36 -7.88 -11.00
N THR A 260 -23.01 -6.75 -11.27
CA THR A 260 -22.86 -5.99 -12.52
C THR A 260 -21.89 -4.83 -12.30
N ILE A 261 -20.89 -4.72 -13.17
CA ILE A 261 -19.91 -3.63 -13.18
C ILE A 261 -20.34 -2.62 -14.25
N THR A 262 -20.25 -1.34 -13.91
CA THR A 262 -20.37 -0.23 -14.87
C THR A 262 -19.07 0.56 -14.90
N SER A 263 -18.52 0.76 -16.08
CA SER A 263 -17.33 1.58 -16.30
C SER A 263 -17.73 3.01 -16.60
N ASN A 264 -17.22 3.96 -15.83
CA ASN A 264 -17.51 5.38 -16.01
C ASN A 264 -16.44 6.08 -16.87
N THR A 265 -16.61 7.37 -17.13
CA THR A 265 -15.70 8.15 -17.98
C THR A 265 -14.29 8.18 -17.39
N ALA A 266 -13.29 7.96 -18.24
CA ALA A 266 -11.89 8.07 -17.87
C ALA A 266 -11.47 9.54 -17.72
N THR A 267 -10.56 9.79 -16.79
CA THR A 267 -9.97 11.11 -16.54
C THR A 267 -8.45 11.00 -16.54
N VAL A 268 -7.80 11.81 -17.37
CA VAL A 268 -6.34 11.91 -17.42
C VAL A 268 -5.85 12.73 -16.22
N PHE A 269 -4.99 12.16 -15.40
CA PHE A 269 -4.38 12.89 -14.29
C PHE A 269 -2.95 13.36 -14.59
N MET A 270 -2.29 12.76 -15.58
CA MET A 270 -0.95 13.12 -16.01
C MET A 270 -0.82 13.02 -17.52
N SER A 271 -0.52 14.13 -18.20
CA SER A 271 -0.45 14.25 -19.67
C SER A 271 0.92 14.72 -20.18
N ASN A 272 1.92 14.83 -19.33
CA ASN A 272 3.26 15.28 -19.70
C ASN A 272 4.25 14.11 -19.71
N GLY A 273 4.08 13.19 -20.64
CA GLY A 273 4.90 11.99 -20.81
C GLY A 273 4.21 10.70 -20.33
N ALA A 274 4.92 9.59 -20.41
CA ALA A 274 4.44 8.30 -19.96
C ALA A 274 4.43 8.19 -18.42
N VAL A 275 3.46 7.46 -17.88
CA VAL A 275 3.37 7.13 -16.46
C VAL A 275 3.86 5.70 -16.23
N LEU A 276 4.57 5.48 -15.16
CA LEU A 276 4.93 4.15 -14.67
C LEU A 276 4.64 4.03 -13.18
N ALA A 277 4.59 2.78 -12.74
CA ALA A 277 4.62 2.46 -11.31
C ALA A 277 3.49 3.14 -10.52
N GLN A 278 2.32 3.33 -11.15
CA GLN A 278 1.21 4.00 -10.51
C GLN A 278 0.53 3.11 -9.46
N ASN A 279 0.13 3.74 -8.38
CA ASN A 279 -0.66 3.13 -7.32
C ASN A 279 -1.56 4.19 -6.67
N GLY A 280 -2.46 3.76 -5.80
CA GLY A 280 -3.33 4.66 -5.06
C GLY A 280 -3.85 4.04 -3.78
N ALA A 281 -4.38 4.91 -2.93
CA ALA A 281 -5.15 4.51 -1.75
C ALA A 281 -6.19 5.59 -1.44
N PHE A 282 -7.40 5.19 -1.07
CA PHE A 282 -8.41 6.13 -0.58
C PHE A 282 -8.05 6.64 0.81
N ASN A 283 -8.44 7.87 1.08
CA ASN A 283 -8.44 8.43 2.41
C ASN A 283 -9.63 7.87 3.20
N PRO A 284 -9.41 7.14 4.30
CA PRO A 284 -10.53 6.57 5.07
C PRO A 284 -11.34 7.63 5.82
N ASP A 285 -10.83 8.85 5.95
CA ASP A 285 -11.47 9.92 6.71
C ASP A 285 -12.31 10.88 5.85
N VAL A 286 -12.07 10.91 4.52
CA VAL A 286 -12.72 11.86 3.61
C VAL A 286 -13.34 11.12 2.43
N SER A 287 -14.68 11.16 2.34
CA SER A 287 -15.42 10.50 1.27
C SER A 287 -14.96 10.96 -0.12
N GLY A 288 -14.67 9.98 -0.96
CA GLY A 288 -14.22 10.20 -2.32
C GLY A 288 -12.80 10.71 -2.49
N GLU A 289 -12.08 11.08 -1.41
CA GLU A 289 -10.69 11.54 -1.53
C GLU A 289 -9.72 10.36 -1.58
N PHE A 290 -8.75 10.41 -2.48
CA PHE A 290 -7.69 9.41 -2.57
C PHE A 290 -6.37 10.03 -3.00
N LEU A 291 -5.27 9.38 -2.65
CA LEU A 291 -3.94 9.72 -3.14
C LEU A 291 -3.57 8.79 -4.29
N THR A 292 -3.08 9.35 -5.40
CA THR A 292 -2.40 8.58 -6.44
C THR A 292 -0.94 8.97 -6.49
N VAL A 293 -0.07 7.96 -6.64
CA VAL A 293 1.38 8.11 -6.78
C VAL A 293 1.84 7.45 -8.06
N TYR A 294 2.84 8.03 -8.73
CA TYR A 294 3.35 7.54 -10.00
C TYR A 294 4.76 8.07 -10.29
N GLY A 295 5.52 7.30 -11.05
CA GLY A 295 6.74 7.77 -11.67
C GLY A 295 6.43 8.42 -13.02
N GLY A 296 6.88 9.66 -13.24
CA GLY A 296 6.71 10.34 -14.53
C GLY A 296 7.94 10.15 -15.42
N TYR A 297 7.74 9.81 -16.70
CA TYR A 297 8.79 9.91 -17.70
C TYR A 297 8.71 11.27 -18.39
N GLY A 298 9.82 12.00 -18.40
CA GLY A 298 9.94 13.19 -19.25
C GLY A 298 10.01 12.82 -20.73
N ALA A 299 9.60 13.75 -21.61
CA ALA A 299 9.77 13.61 -23.04
C ALA A 299 11.28 13.54 -23.40
N GLY A 300 11.84 12.36 -23.50
CA GLY A 300 13.27 12.18 -23.81
C GLY A 300 13.90 10.90 -23.27
N GLY A 301 13.13 9.97 -22.70
CA GLY A 301 13.65 8.67 -22.25
C GLY A 301 13.70 8.50 -20.74
N TYR A 302 13.97 7.28 -20.31
CA TYR A 302 13.92 6.69 -18.97
C TYR A 302 14.70 7.42 -17.83
N THR A 303 14.34 8.66 -17.56
CA THR A 303 14.89 9.43 -16.45
C THR A 303 13.81 9.84 -15.44
N ALA A 304 12.90 8.94 -15.13
CA ALA A 304 11.96 9.15 -14.04
C ALA A 304 12.71 9.03 -12.71
N ARG A 305 13.26 10.14 -12.28
CA ARG A 305 14.01 10.23 -11.03
C ARG A 305 13.17 10.75 -9.88
N GLN A 306 11.86 10.86 -10.07
CA GLN A 306 10.99 11.47 -9.08
C GLN A 306 9.64 10.75 -9.05
N MET A 307 9.24 10.34 -7.86
CA MET A 307 7.85 10.01 -7.61
C MET A 307 7.03 11.30 -7.56
N GLN A 308 5.89 11.25 -8.19
CA GLN A 308 4.89 12.32 -8.19
C GLN A 308 3.62 11.81 -7.53
N ALA A 309 2.89 12.72 -6.95
CA ALA A 309 1.60 12.43 -6.34
C ALA A 309 0.57 13.49 -6.69
N LYS A 310 -0.69 13.07 -6.73
CA LYS A 310 -1.84 13.95 -6.81
C LYS A 310 -2.94 13.46 -5.88
N VAL A 311 -3.61 14.39 -5.25
CA VAL A 311 -4.87 14.07 -4.59
C VAL A 311 -5.95 14.01 -5.67
N GLY A 312 -6.66 12.88 -5.69
CA GLY A 312 -7.83 12.67 -6.53
C GLY A 312 -9.10 12.80 -5.72
N THR A 313 -10.19 13.21 -6.35
CA THR A 313 -11.52 13.25 -5.75
C THR A 313 -12.50 12.54 -6.67
N LEU A 314 -13.19 11.55 -6.13
CA LEU A 314 -14.30 10.86 -6.75
C LEU A 314 -15.62 11.52 -6.31
N ASN A 315 -16.36 12.08 -7.24
CA ASN A 315 -17.73 12.48 -6.95
C ASN A 315 -18.60 11.22 -6.88
N THR A 316 -19.04 10.87 -5.69
CA THR A 316 -19.74 9.59 -5.43
C THR A 316 -21.12 9.50 -6.08
N SER A 317 -21.74 10.62 -6.46
CA SER A 317 -23.01 10.66 -7.17
C SER A 317 -22.85 10.54 -8.68
N THR A 318 -21.97 11.37 -9.28
CA THR A 318 -21.75 11.42 -10.75
C THR A 318 -20.71 10.45 -11.25
N LYS A 319 -19.91 9.85 -10.34
CA LYS A 319 -18.77 8.97 -10.64
C LYS A 319 -17.63 9.67 -11.40
N ALA A 320 -17.66 11.00 -11.47
CA ALA A 320 -16.62 11.80 -12.07
C ALA A 320 -15.38 11.91 -11.18
N LEU A 321 -14.20 11.90 -11.79
CA LEU A 321 -12.92 12.05 -11.14
C LEU A 321 -12.33 13.44 -11.42
N THR A 322 -11.73 14.05 -10.42
CA THR A 322 -10.94 15.28 -10.54
C THR A 322 -9.61 15.11 -9.82
N PHE A 323 -8.59 15.87 -10.22
CA PHE A 323 -7.25 15.77 -9.64
C PHE A 323 -6.69 17.15 -9.31
N GLY A 324 -6.08 17.26 -8.15
CA GLY A 324 -5.36 18.44 -7.69
C GLY A 324 -4.01 18.65 -8.40
N SER A 325 -3.25 19.61 -7.89
CA SER A 325 -1.91 19.90 -8.38
C SER A 325 -0.95 18.75 -8.12
N VAL A 326 0.05 18.61 -9.01
CA VAL A 326 1.13 17.64 -8.81
C VAL A 326 2.05 18.09 -7.66
N VAL A 327 2.39 17.15 -6.79
CA VAL A 327 3.45 17.30 -5.80
C VAL A 327 4.54 16.29 -6.11
N THR A 328 5.78 16.75 -6.13
CA THR A 328 6.93 15.90 -6.43
C THR A 328 7.66 15.57 -5.13
N THR A 329 7.97 14.30 -4.91
CA THR A 329 8.87 13.91 -3.84
C THR A 329 10.31 14.20 -4.28
N ASN A 330 11.07 14.92 -3.50
CA ASN A 330 12.50 15.07 -3.73
C ASN A 330 13.21 13.75 -3.37
N LEU A 331 13.42 12.90 -4.37
CA LEU A 331 14.28 11.74 -4.26
C LEU A 331 15.72 12.26 -4.43
N GLY A 332 16.46 12.51 -3.41
CA GLY A 332 17.88 12.83 -3.37
C GLY A 332 18.58 13.39 -4.61
N SER A 333 19.74 13.94 -4.43
CA SER A 333 20.58 14.46 -5.50
C SER A 333 21.30 13.32 -6.26
N GLY A 334 21.10 13.24 -7.57
CA GLY A 334 22.09 12.65 -8.45
C GLY A 334 21.97 11.17 -8.78
N GLY A 335 21.21 10.82 -9.78
CA GLY A 335 21.33 9.53 -10.44
C GLY A 335 20.37 8.43 -9.98
N GLU A 336 19.66 8.61 -8.88
CA GLU A 336 18.65 7.68 -8.39
C GLU A 336 17.46 7.61 -9.35
N SER A 337 17.00 6.42 -9.68
CA SER A 337 15.78 6.19 -10.46
C SER A 337 14.83 5.29 -9.69
N VAL A 338 13.54 5.57 -9.76
CA VAL A 338 12.53 4.64 -9.24
C VAL A 338 12.53 3.39 -10.11
N ALA A 339 12.86 2.26 -9.51
CA ALA A 339 13.05 1.01 -10.25
C ALA A 339 11.74 0.23 -10.41
N HIS A 340 10.81 0.36 -9.45
CA HIS A 340 9.59 -0.44 -9.39
C HIS A 340 8.40 0.36 -8.87
N PRO A 341 7.16 -0.16 -9.05
CA PRO A 341 5.96 0.46 -8.55
C PRO A 341 6.09 0.84 -7.07
N ALA A 342 5.75 2.09 -6.76
CA ALA A 342 5.50 2.45 -5.39
C ALA A 342 4.29 1.67 -4.88
N ARG A 343 4.33 1.24 -3.63
CA ARG A 343 3.17 0.73 -2.91
C ARG A 343 2.72 1.78 -1.92
N LEU A 344 1.42 1.94 -1.86
CA LEU A 344 0.79 2.97 -1.04
C LEU A 344 -0.29 2.34 -0.18
N CYS A 345 -0.28 2.63 1.10
CA CYS A 345 -1.41 2.35 1.98
C CYS A 345 -1.81 3.61 2.77
N ALA A 346 -3.10 3.80 2.98
CA ALA A 346 -3.60 4.78 3.93
C ALA A 346 -3.34 4.28 5.35
N MET A 347 -2.80 5.11 6.23
CA MET A 347 -2.37 4.72 7.56
C MET A 347 -3.49 4.71 8.61
N GLY A 348 -4.68 4.29 8.22
CA GLY A 348 -5.82 4.13 9.11
C GLY A 348 -6.62 5.40 9.36
N VAL A 349 -7.70 5.24 10.11
CA VAL A 349 -8.67 6.28 10.42
C VAL A 349 -8.06 7.39 11.28
N SER A 350 -8.45 8.63 11.04
CA SER A 350 -8.04 9.84 11.77
C SER A 350 -6.57 10.24 11.56
N SER A 351 -5.89 9.71 10.55
CA SER A 351 -4.49 10.07 10.31
C SER A 351 -4.29 11.02 9.12
N ASN A 352 -5.16 10.99 8.11
CA ASN A 352 -4.94 11.62 6.79
C ASN A 352 -3.55 11.32 6.22
N ALA A 353 -2.89 10.29 6.73
CA ALA A 353 -1.53 9.91 6.41
C ALA A 353 -1.50 8.69 5.49
N PHE A 354 -0.51 8.66 4.63
CA PHE A 354 -0.26 7.59 3.68
C PHE A 354 1.20 7.18 3.77
N LEU A 355 1.45 5.90 3.91
CA LEU A 355 2.79 5.34 3.79
C LEU A 355 3.03 4.97 2.33
N MET A 356 4.09 5.47 1.76
CA MET A 356 4.57 5.09 0.44
C MET A 356 5.91 4.37 0.56
N ASN A 357 5.95 3.13 0.07
CA ASN A 357 7.17 2.36 -0.09
C ASN A 357 7.56 2.34 -1.57
N TYR A 358 8.83 2.51 -1.86
CA TYR A 358 9.33 2.44 -3.22
C TYR A 358 10.78 1.96 -3.26
N LEU A 359 11.19 1.43 -4.39
CA LEU A 359 12.53 0.97 -4.63
C LEU A 359 13.27 1.95 -5.53
N ILE A 360 14.47 2.36 -5.14
CA ILE A 360 15.36 3.13 -6.00
C ILE A 360 16.48 2.25 -6.52
N SER A 361 16.87 2.47 -7.77
CA SER A 361 18.03 1.84 -8.38
C SER A 361 19.19 2.83 -8.44
N ASN A 362 20.34 2.43 -7.93
CA ASN A 362 21.58 3.21 -7.98
C ASN A 362 22.48 2.79 -9.15
N GLY A 363 21.88 2.27 -10.23
CA GLY A 363 22.62 1.87 -11.46
C GLY A 363 23.22 0.47 -11.44
N GLY A 364 22.87 -0.35 -10.44
CA GLY A 364 23.28 -1.77 -10.31
C GLY A 364 22.09 -2.73 -10.21
N LEU A 365 22.35 -4.00 -9.93
CA LEU A 365 21.32 -5.03 -9.74
C LEU A 365 20.64 -4.96 -8.35
N GLY A 366 20.98 -4.01 -7.52
CA GLY A 366 20.38 -3.79 -6.20
C GLY A 366 19.84 -2.39 -6.05
N GLY A 367 18.89 -2.21 -5.15
CA GLY A 367 18.29 -0.92 -4.84
C GLY A 367 17.99 -0.80 -3.35
N ASP A 368 17.75 0.42 -2.90
CA ASP A 368 17.32 0.68 -1.53
C ASP A 368 15.80 0.76 -1.44
N VAL A 369 15.21 0.11 -0.44
CA VAL A 369 13.81 0.35 -0.07
C VAL A 369 13.73 1.65 0.70
N LEU A 370 12.90 2.53 0.22
CA LEU A 370 12.65 3.81 0.82
C LEU A 370 11.21 3.93 1.26
N GLN A 371 11.03 4.62 2.36
CA GLN A 371 9.74 4.96 2.90
C GLN A 371 9.58 6.46 3.03
N ILE A 372 8.39 6.94 2.73
CA ILE A 372 8.01 8.32 2.99
C ILE A 372 6.54 8.37 3.42
N ILE A 373 6.25 9.24 4.37
CA ILE A 373 4.88 9.50 4.79
C ILE A 373 4.41 10.77 4.10
N GLY A 374 3.25 10.67 3.44
CA GLY A 374 2.52 11.80 2.90
C GLY A 374 1.30 12.09 3.76
N THR A 375 0.96 13.35 3.96
CA THR A 375 -0.23 13.80 4.68
C THR A 375 -1.07 14.69 3.78
N ILE A 376 -2.37 14.44 3.68
CA ILE A 376 -3.29 15.28 2.93
C ILE A 376 -3.88 16.34 3.87
N SER A 377 -3.83 17.60 3.43
CA SER A 377 -4.51 18.72 4.08
C SER A 377 -5.12 19.62 3.02
N SER A 378 -6.41 19.88 3.13
CA SER A 378 -7.16 20.73 2.17
C SER A 378 -6.95 20.32 0.70
N GLY A 379 -6.96 19.02 0.41
CA GLY A 379 -6.83 18.49 -0.94
C GLY A 379 -5.41 18.59 -1.54
N VAL A 380 -4.40 18.84 -0.71
CA VAL A 380 -2.99 18.88 -1.11
C VAL A 380 -2.20 17.90 -0.25
N VAL A 381 -1.36 17.09 -0.90
CA VAL A 381 -0.44 16.20 -0.19
C VAL A 381 0.87 16.93 0.12
N SER A 382 1.39 16.73 1.32
CA SER A 382 2.76 17.10 1.71
C SER A 382 3.51 15.84 2.15
N PHE A 383 4.79 15.76 1.80
CA PHE A 383 5.65 14.63 2.17
C PHE A 383 6.62 15.01 3.27
N GLY A 384 6.77 14.14 4.25
CA GLY A 384 7.76 14.24 5.30
C GLY A 384 9.18 13.89 4.83
N THR A 385 10.07 13.71 5.79
CA THR A 385 11.44 13.27 5.51
C THR A 385 11.46 11.82 5.05
N ARG A 386 12.23 11.55 4.01
CA ARG A 386 12.48 10.21 3.50
C ARG A 386 13.25 9.39 4.53
N ASN A 387 12.76 8.19 4.80
CA ASN A 387 13.50 7.22 5.60
C ASN A 387 14.36 6.34 4.70
N THR A 388 15.66 6.30 4.99
CA THR A 388 16.69 5.56 4.26
C THR A 388 17.30 4.44 5.10
N THR A 389 16.69 4.06 6.22
CA THR A 389 17.29 3.15 7.21
C THR A 389 17.50 1.72 6.68
N TYR A 390 16.90 1.40 5.54
CA TYR A 390 17.06 0.11 4.87
C TYR A 390 18.05 0.20 3.70
N GLY A 391 19.16 0.88 3.94
CA GLY A 391 20.27 0.98 3.00
C GLY A 391 20.84 -0.37 2.70
N SER A 392 21.02 -0.59 1.43
CA SER A 392 21.76 -1.58 0.67
C SER A 392 21.04 -2.88 0.31
N THR A 393 20.83 -3.03 -0.98
CA THR A 393 20.63 -4.22 -1.78
C THR A 393 19.39 -5.05 -1.52
N VAL A 394 18.26 -4.46 -1.72
CA VAL A 394 17.06 -5.20 -2.11
C VAL A 394 17.28 -5.70 -3.55
N GLU A 395 16.98 -6.95 -3.82
CA GLU A 395 17.18 -7.50 -5.16
C GLU A 395 16.25 -6.80 -6.14
N ASN A 396 16.85 -6.13 -7.12
CA ASN A 396 16.18 -5.59 -8.30
C ASN A 396 16.19 -6.66 -9.39
N SER A 397 15.60 -7.81 -9.12
CA SER A 397 15.64 -8.96 -10.03
C SER A 397 14.48 -9.00 -11.01
N GLY A 398 14.21 -7.90 -11.66
CA GLY A 398 13.15 -7.86 -12.68
C GLY A 398 11.91 -7.12 -12.25
N SER A 399 10.98 -6.97 -13.15
CA SER A 399 9.85 -6.07 -13.14
C SER A 399 8.76 -6.33 -12.07
N GLY A 400 9.01 -7.03 -10.97
CA GLY A 400 7.97 -7.43 -10.02
C GLY A 400 8.27 -7.35 -8.52
N SER A 401 9.49 -7.12 -8.11
CA SER A 401 9.94 -7.36 -6.73
C SER A 401 9.95 -6.13 -5.81
N GLY A 402 9.05 -5.18 -6.01
CA GLY A 402 8.93 -4.00 -5.15
C GLY A 402 8.46 -4.33 -3.73
N PRO A 403 8.75 -3.46 -2.75
CA PRO A 403 8.20 -3.57 -1.41
C PRO A 403 6.68 -3.39 -1.42
N ASP A 404 5.99 -4.02 -0.48
CA ASP A 404 4.55 -3.79 -0.25
C ASP A 404 4.30 -3.29 1.17
N CYS A 405 3.12 -2.71 1.43
CA CYS A 405 2.73 -2.25 2.76
C CYS A 405 1.22 -2.39 2.99
N ALA A 406 0.87 -2.65 4.24
CA ALA A 406 -0.51 -2.64 4.70
C ALA A 406 -0.61 -1.88 6.02
N ALA A 407 -1.61 -1.03 6.13
CA ALA A 407 -1.89 -0.31 7.35
C ALA A 407 -2.78 -1.13 8.29
N ASP A 408 -2.59 -0.93 9.58
CA ASP A 408 -3.48 -1.44 10.63
C ASP A 408 -4.80 -0.67 10.56
N PRO A 409 -5.92 -1.32 10.22
CA PRO A 409 -7.20 -0.63 10.10
C PRO A 409 -7.76 -0.17 11.47
N ASN A 410 -7.25 -0.71 12.56
CA ASN A 410 -7.73 -0.45 13.92
C ASN A 410 -6.81 0.49 14.72
N ASN A 411 -5.60 0.75 14.22
CA ASN A 411 -4.62 1.59 14.90
C ASN A 411 -4.05 2.61 13.90
N GLY A 412 -4.67 3.77 13.84
CA GLY A 412 -4.25 4.84 12.95
C GLY A 412 -2.78 5.22 13.14
N GLY A 413 -2.03 5.25 12.05
CA GLY A 413 -0.60 5.56 12.05
C GLY A 413 0.33 4.36 12.13
N ARG A 414 -0.18 3.13 12.16
CA ARG A 414 0.63 1.91 12.12
C ARG A 414 0.51 1.22 10.75
N ALA A 415 1.63 0.77 10.20
CA ALA A 415 1.67 -0.05 9.00
C ALA A 415 2.80 -1.07 9.08
N VAL A 416 2.64 -2.20 8.39
CA VAL A 416 3.70 -3.18 8.18
C VAL A 416 4.13 -3.12 6.72
N SER A 417 5.42 -3.19 6.51
CA SER A 417 6.03 -3.27 5.19
C SER A 417 6.73 -4.61 5.01
N VAL A 418 6.74 -5.11 3.78
CA VAL A 418 7.39 -6.37 3.41
C VAL A 418 8.20 -6.17 2.15
N PHE A 419 9.40 -6.75 2.10
CA PHE A 419 10.28 -6.73 0.93
C PHE A 419 11.23 -7.93 0.91
N ILE A 420 11.93 -8.15 -0.20
CA ILE A 420 12.95 -9.20 -0.35
C ILE A 420 14.32 -8.58 -0.09
N ASP A 421 15.09 -9.17 0.82
CA ASP A 421 16.46 -8.79 1.13
C ASP A 421 17.44 -9.77 0.48
N SER A 422 18.23 -9.30 -0.47
CA SER A 422 19.19 -10.11 -1.20
C SER A 422 20.59 -10.18 -0.57
N LEU A 423 20.85 -9.38 0.46
CA LEU A 423 22.21 -9.29 1.05
C LEU A 423 22.57 -10.40 2.03
N ARG A 424 21.63 -11.16 2.52
CA ARG A 424 21.97 -12.24 3.43
C ARG A 424 22.51 -13.44 2.63
N LEU A 425 23.70 -13.83 3.00
CA LEU A 425 24.66 -14.74 2.36
C LEU A 425 24.14 -16.13 1.92
N SER A 426 22.88 -16.43 2.05
CA SER A 426 22.32 -17.75 1.81
C SER A 426 21.00 -17.78 1.02
N GLY A 427 20.49 -16.66 0.54
CA GLY A 427 19.24 -16.61 -0.25
C GLY A 427 18.47 -15.30 -0.07
N ASN A 428 17.48 -15.07 -0.92
CA ASN A 428 16.61 -13.92 -0.86
C ASN A 428 15.55 -14.15 0.23
N ASP A 429 15.74 -13.57 1.40
CA ASP A 429 14.81 -13.67 2.50
C ASP A 429 13.75 -12.56 2.44
N THR A 430 12.50 -12.92 2.72
CA THR A 430 11.42 -11.94 2.88
C THR A 430 11.55 -11.27 4.24
N ARG A 431 11.67 -9.95 4.26
CA ARG A 431 11.70 -9.14 5.48
C ARG A 431 10.39 -8.43 5.71
N THR A 432 10.02 -8.34 6.97
CA THR A 432 8.92 -7.51 7.44
C THR A 432 9.41 -6.51 8.47
N PHE A 433 8.84 -5.32 8.46
CA PHE A 433 9.03 -4.34 9.52
C PHE A 433 7.79 -3.49 9.73
N VAL A 434 7.64 -3.00 10.95
CA VAL A 434 6.56 -2.10 11.32
C VAL A 434 7.03 -0.66 11.18
N THR A 435 6.21 0.14 10.54
CA THR A 435 6.32 1.59 10.55
C THR A 435 5.19 2.14 11.39
N GLU A 436 5.53 2.88 12.42
CA GLU A 436 4.58 3.68 13.17
C GLU A 436 4.88 5.15 12.92
N VAL A 437 3.83 5.93 12.66
CA VAL A 437 3.92 7.38 12.72
C VAL A 437 4.04 7.75 14.19
N GLY A 438 5.20 8.19 14.58
CA GLY A 438 5.51 8.47 15.98
C GLY A 438 4.64 9.58 16.56
N GLY A 439 4.11 9.28 17.75
CA GLY A 439 3.25 10.17 18.52
C GLY A 439 1.87 10.29 17.87
N THR A 440 0.83 10.05 18.65
CA THR A 440 -0.55 10.26 18.25
C THR A 440 -0.67 11.50 17.35
N TYR A 441 -0.66 11.27 16.04
CA TYR A 441 -1.01 12.30 15.09
C TYR A 441 -2.52 12.48 15.15
N THR A 442 -2.98 12.89 16.29
CA THR A 442 -4.23 13.57 16.36
C THR A 442 -3.90 15.01 15.97
N GLN A 443 -4.12 15.39 14.72
CA GLN A 443 -4.28 16.80 14.36
C GLN A 443 -5.28 17.51 15.27
N THR A 444 -6.03 16.75 16.05
CA THR A 444 -6.97 17.19 17.07
C THR A 444 -6.31 17.64 18.37
N ASN A 445 -5.03 17.42 18.62
CA ASN A 445 -4.42 17.80 19.88
C ASN A 445 -4.00 19.27 19.95
N LEU A 446 -3.78 19.94 18.84
CA LEU A 446 -3.56 21.38 18.82
C LEU A 446 -4.90 22.13 18.65
N THR A 447 -5.71 22.13 19.66
CA THR A 447 -6.91 22.97 19.72
C THR A 447 -6.54 24.32 20.34
N ALA A 448 -7.36 25.34 20.09
CA ALA A 448 -7.19 26.64 20.76
C ALA A 448 -7.25 26.54 22.29
N THR A 449 -7.74 25.41 22.82
CA THR A 449 -7.86 25.13 24.26
C THR A 449 -6.64 24.47 24.88
N ASN A 450 -5.83 23.77 24.13
CA ASN A 450 -4.64 23.07 24.68
C ASN A 450 -3.29 23.60 24.16
N PHE A 451 -3.29 24.50 23.18
CA PHE A 451 -2.10 25.25 22.83
C PHE A 451 -1.74 26.23 23.95
N ILE A 452 -0.57 26.08 24.52
CA ILE A 452 -0.13 26.97 25.60
C ILE A 452 1.05 27.88 25.20
N GLY A 453 1.63 27.68 24.05
CA GLY A 453 2.71 28.56 23.60
C GLY A 453 3.79 27.88 22.79
N VAL A 454 4.94 28.51 22.69
CA VAL A 454 6.13 28.00 22.02
C VAL A 454 7.30 27.93 23.00
N SER A 455 8.16 26.93 22.83
CA SER A 455 9.35 26.78 23.69
C SER A 455 10.38 27.86 23.38
N ASP A 456 11.03 28.42 24.42
CA ASP A 456 12.08 29.42 24.26
C ASP A 456 13.41 28.78 23.81
N ALA A 457 13.61 27.51 24.07
CA ALA A 457 14.81 26.74 23.72
C ALA A 457 14.49 25.27 23.47
N ALA A 458 15.47 24.53 22.96
CA ALA A 458 15.45 23.09 22.99
C ALA A 458 15.51 22.58 24.44
N ILE A 459 14.69 21.60 24.81
CA ILE A 459 14.60 21.08 26.18
C ILE A 459 14.77 19.55 26.10
N SER A 460 15.69 19.00 26.89
CA SER A 460 15.84 17.55 27.02
C SER A 460 14.66 16.95 27.78
N ASP A 461 14.39 15.68 27.53
CA ASP A 461 13.36 14.94 28.25
C ASP A 461 13.53 15.06 29.77
N THR A 462 12.43 15.23 30.49
CA THR A 462 12.34 15.46 31.94
C THR A 462 13.03 16.74 32.46
N ALA A 463 13.65 17.55 31.62
CA ALA A 463 14.19 18.84 32.01
C ALA A 463 13.11 19.92 32.09
N SER A 464 13.36 20.95 32.89
CA SER A 464 12.48 22.12 32.93
C SER A 464 12.93 23.16 31.91
N GLY A 465 11.98 23.78 31.23
CA GLY A 465 12.21 24.85 30.29
C GLY A 465 11.10 25.89 30.28
N ASN A 466 11.35 27.01 29.63
CA ASN A 466 10.39 28.10 29.51
C ASN A 466 9.54 27.96 28.26
N VAL A 467 8.30 28.38 28.37
CA VAL A 467 7.34 28.46 27.26
C VAL A 467 6.81 29.88 27.19
N THR A 468 6.91 30.49 26.02
CA THR A 468 6.27 31.79 25.74
C THR A 468 4.81 31.54 25.37
N ILE A 469 3.90 32.12 26.12
CA ILE A 469 2.46 32.01 25.97
C ILE A 469 1.96 33.11 25.04
#